data_125b0a07700ff64621a598fab274850c
#
_entry.id   125b0a07700ff64621a598fab274850c
#
_cell.length_a   1.000
_cell.length_b   1.000
_cell.length_c   1.000
_cell.angle_alpha   90.00
_cell.angle_beta   90.00
_cell.angle_gamma   90.00
#
_symmetry.space_group_name_H-M   'P 1'
#
loop_
_entity.id
_entity.type
_entity.pdbx_description
1 polymer ?
#
loop_
_entity_poly.entity_id
_entity_poly.type
_entity_poly.pdbx_seq_one_letter_code
_entity_poly.pdbx_strand_id
1 'polypeptide(L)'
;MRILALPTKNGKISAEQVKRFWKEHVEDGAHEHMVQPGMVYISNPTELGTLYSRKELEKLHAVCRECGLYLYLDGARLGYGLSADGNDLDLPTIARLCDVFYIGGTKVGALFREAVVSANAELKKDFRYIMKIR
;
A
#
# COMPACT_ATOMS: atom_id res chain seq x y z
N MET A 1 -11.02 1.41 -12.29
CA MET A 1 -9.95 0.67 -11.58
C MET A 1 -10.42 -0.76 -11.37
N ARG A 2 -9.60 -1.74 -11.67
CA ARG A 2 -9.90 -3.16 -11.44
C ARG A 2 -8.99 -3.69 -10.32
N ILE A 3 -9.54 -4.44 -9.38
CA ILE A 3 -8.81 -5.01 -8.26
C ILE A 3 -8.53 -6.48 -8.58
N LEU A 4 -7.27 -6.88 -8.41
CA LEU A 4 -6.81 -8.25 -8.52
C LEU A 4 -6.47 -8.73 -7.09
N ALA A 5 -7.35 -9.53 -6.49
CA ALA A 5 -7.20 -9.96 -5.11
C ALA A 5 -6.23 -11.13 -4.99
N LEU A 6 -5.25 -11.02 -4.10
CA LEU A 6 -4.37 -12.12 -3.72
C LEU A 6 -4.90 -12.82 -2.46
N PRO A 7 -4.91 -14.15 -2.41
CA PRO A 7 -5.40 -14.88 -1.24
C PRO A 7 -4.48 -14.68 -0.04
N THR A 8 -5.06 -14.46 1.14
CA THR A 8 -4.32 -14.30 2.39
C THR A 8 -4.94 -15.13 3.51
N LYS A 9 -4.11 -15.58 4.46
CA LYS A 9 -4.60 -16.27 5.67
C LYS A 9 -4.79 -15.32 6.85
N ASN A 10 -3.99 -14.26 6.91
CA ASN A 10 -3.94 -13.30 8.03
C ASN A 10 -4.13 -11.85 7.58
N GLY A 11 -4.67 -11.63 6.39
CA GLY A 11 -4.88 -10.30 5.83
C GLY A 11 -3.63 -9.65 5.23
N LYS A 12 -2.46 -10.29 5.32
CA LYS A 12 -1.21 -9.77 4.74
C LYS A 12 -0.84 -10.52 3.46
N ILE A 13 -0.42 -9.78 2.43
CA ILE A 13 0.23 -10.33 1.25
C ILE A 13 1.75 -10.27 1.41
N SER A 14 2.45 -11.25 0.86
CA SER A 14 3.91 -11.28 0.90
C SER A 14 4.53 -10.77 -0.39
N ALA A 15 5.79 -10.35 -0.31
CA ALA A 15 6.57 -9.94 -1.48
C ALA A 15 6.70 -11.08 -2.51
N GLU A 16 6.83 -12.31 -2.04
CA GLU A 16 6.91 -13.50 -2.87
C GLU A 16 5.61 -13.75 -3.66
N GLN A 17 4.44 -13.53 -3.03
CA GLN A 17 3.15 -13.61 -3.70
C GLN A 17 3.01 -12.55 -4.79
N VAL A 18 3.39 -11.31 -4.50
CA VAL A 18 3.36 -10.20 -5.47
C VAL A 18 4.27 -10.52 -6.67
N LYS A 19 5.50 -10.95 -6.40
CA LYS A 19 6.46 -11.28 -7.47
C LYS A 19 5.97 -12.42 -8.36
N ARG A 20 5.46 -13.49 -7.76
CA ARG A 20 4.91 -14.63 -8.49
C ARG A 20 3.73 -14.21 -9.37
N PHE A 21 2.77 -13.49 -8.79
CA PHE A 21 1.60 -13.01 -9.52
C PHE A 21 1.97 -12.10 -10.69
N TRP A 22 2.90 -11.16 -10.46
CA TRP A 22 3.38 -10.25 -11.49
C TRP A 22 4.08 -11.02 -12.63
N LYS A 23 4.92 -12.00 -12.27
CA LYS A 23 5.62 -12.85 -13.25
C LYS A 23 4.65 -13.66 -14.10
N GLU A 24 3.71 -14.35 -13.47
CA GLU A 24 2.65 -15.10 -14.16
C GLU A 24 1.86 -14.20 -15.12
N HIS A 25 1.58 -12.96 -14.69
CA HIS A 25 0.83 -11.99 -15.50
C HIS A 25 1.63 -11.48 -16.71
N VAL A 26 2.92 -11.22 -16.56
CA VAL A 26 3.78 -10.71 -17.65
C VAL A 26 4.14 -11.83 -18.64
N GLU A 27 4.29 -13.06 -18.15
CA GLU A 27 4.62 -14.23 -18.99
C GLU A 27 3.38 -14.81 -19.72
N ASP A 28 2.18 -14.36 -19.40
CA ASP A 28 0.96 -14.78 -20.10
C ASP A 28 0.96 -14.24 -21.54
N GLY A 29 0.79 -15.12 -22.52
CA GLY A 29 0.76 -14.74 -23.94
C GLY A 29 -0.40 -13.81 -24.32
N ALA A 30 -1.42 -13.69 -23.45
CA ALA A 30 -2.56 -12.78 -23.61
C ALA A 30 -2.42 -11.50 -22.77
N HIS A 31 -1.24 -11.21 -22.20
CA HIS A 31 -1.02 -10.10 -21.26
C HIS A 31 -1.45 -8.74 -21.83
N GLU A 32 -1.36 -8.52 -23.14
CA GLU A 32 -1.78 -7.27 -23.79
C GLU A 32 -3.30 -7.01 -23.68
N HIS A 33 -4.09 -8.07 -23.51
CA HIS A 33 -5.55 -7.99 -23.33
C HIS A 33 -5.97 -8.01 -21.85
N MET A 34 -5.03 -8.14 -20.95
CA MET A 34 -5.28 -8.19 -19.50
C MET A 34 -5.07 -6.82 -18.83
N VAL A 35 -5.71 -6.63 -17.70
CA VAL A 35 -5.48 -5.44 -16.86
C VAL A 35 -4.08 -5.50 -16.29
N GLN A 36 -3.24 -4.54 -16.66
CA GLN A 36 -1.88 -4.46 -16.16
C GLN A 36 -1.84 -4.05 -14.68
N PRO A 37 -1.15 -4.80 -13.81
CA PRO A 37 -0.92 -4.38 -12.43
C PRO A 37 -0.08 -3.09 -12.40
N GLY A 38 -0.55 -2.08 -11.68
CA GLY A 38 0.17 -0.80 -11.54
C GLY A 38 0.51 -0.48 -10.09
N MET A 39 -0.19 -1.11 -9.15
CA MET A 39 -0.08 -0.78 -7.74
C MET A 39 -0.34 -1.99 -6.85
N VAL A 40 0.44 -2.12 -5.81
CA VAL A 40 0.17 -3.00 -4.67
C VAL A 40 -0.52 -2.17 -3.60
N TYR A 41 -1.70 -2.63 -3.17
CA TYR A 41 -2.49 -2.02 -2.11
C TYR A 41 -2.48 -2.92 -0.88
N ILE A 42 -2.10 -2.36 0.27
CA ILE A 42 -2.11 -3.06 1.56
C ILE A 42 -2.80 -2.19 2.62
N SER A 43 -3.41 -2.82 3.62
CA SER A 43 -3.92 -2.16 4.83
C SER A 43 -2.99 -2.43 6.01
N ASN A 44 -2.69 -1.38 6.82
CA ASN A 44 -1.94 -1.56 8.06
C ASN A 44 -2.48 -0.65 9.18
N PRO A 45 -3.02 -1.21 10.27
CA PRO A 45 -3.35 -2.64 10.50
C PRO A 45 -4.29 -3.22 9.45
N THR A 46 -4.20 -4.53 9.22
CA THR A 46 -5.12 -5.23 8.34
C THR A 46 -6.54 -5.29 8.95
N GLU A 47 -7.53 -5.65 8.17
CA GLU A 47 -8.90 -5.88 8.67
C GLU A 47 -9.00 -7.00 9.72
N LEU A 48 -8.02 -7.90 9.76
CA LEU A 48 -7.90 -8.95 10.78
C LEU A 48 -7.09 -8.53 12.01
N GLY A 49 -6.65 -7.27 12.09
CA GLY A 49 -5.88 -6.72 13.20
C GLY A 49 -4.39 -7.08 13.20
N THR A 50 -3.89 -7.67 12.15
CA THR A 50 -2.46 -7.98 12.01
C THR A 50 -1.66 -6.77 11.54
N LEU A 51 -0.38 -6.72 11.90
CA LEU A 51 0.54 -5.65 11.53
C LEU A 51 1.59 -6.14 10.53
N TYR A 52 1.91 -5.30 9.56
CA TYR A 52 3.13 -5.48 8.77
C TYR A 52 4.33 -5.06 9.61
N SER A 53 5.34 -5.93 9.68
CA SER A 53 6.64 -5.56 10.23
C SER A 53 7.44 -4.70 9.26
N ARG A 54 8.46 -4.00 9.76
CA ARG A 54 9.41 -3.24 8.94
C ARG A 54 10.03 -4.12 7.85
N LYS A 55 10.46 -5.32 8.21
CA LYS A 55 11.07 -6.27 7.27
C LYS A 55 10.10 -6.72 6.16
N GLU A 56 8.83 -6.95 6.49
CA GLU A 56 7.81 -7.29 5.50
C GLU A 56 7.56 -6.12 4.55
N LEU A 57 7.48 -4.89 5.08
CA LEU A 57 7.25 -3.70 4.27
C LEU A 57 8.46 -3.38 3.37
N GLU A 58 9.69 -3.57 3.86
CA GLU A 58 10.92 -3.43 3.07
C GLU A 58 10.96 -4.43 1.90
N LYS A 59 10.57 -5.68 2.13
CA LYS A 59 10.47 -6.68 1.06
C LYS A 59 9.41 -6.32 0.01
N LEU A 60 8.23 -5.85 0.46
CA LEU A 60 7.18 -5.37 -0.45
C LEU A 60 7.66 -4.17 -1.27
N HIS A 61 8.33 -3.21 -0.63
CA HIS A 61 8.93 -2.08 -1.34
C HIS A 61 9.92 -2.54 -2.41
N ALA A 62 10.85 -3.45 -2.06
CA ALA A 62 11.85 -3.96 -2.99
C ALA A 62 11.21 -4.64 -4.21
N VAL A 63 10.23 -5.51 -4.01
CA VAL A 63 9.55 -6.18 -5.13
C VAL A 63 8.71 -5.21 -5.96
N CYS A 64 8.10 -4.20 -5.35
CA CYS A 64 7.39 -3.15 -6.10
C CYS A 64 8.36 -2.38 -7.00
N ARG A 65 9.56 -2.02 -6.51
CA ARG A 65 10.60 -1.37 -7.34
C ARG A 65 11.06 -2.28 -8.49
N GLU A 66 11.29 -3.56 -8.20
CA GLU A 66 11.69 -4.56 -9.22
C GLU A 66 10.64 -4.72 -10.33
N CYS A 67 9.37 -4.72 -9.96
CA CYS A 67 8.25 -4.94 -10.88
C CYS A 67 7.65 -3.66 -11.49
N GLY A 68 8.19 -2.48 -11.19
CA GLY A 68 7.64 -1.20 -11.65
C GLY A 68 6.25 -0.87 -11.09
N LEU A 69 5.95 -1.35 -9.88
CA LEU A 69 4.68 -1.13 -9.20
C LEU A 69 4.79 -0.04 -8.14
N TYR A 70 3.71 0.70 -7.93
CA TYR A 70 3.57 1.58 -6.77
C TYR A 70 3.13 0.80 -5.54
N LEU A 71 3.57 1.23 -4.36
CA LEU A 71 3.13 0.68 -3.08
C LEU A 71 2.25 1.69 -2.35
N TYR A 72 0.97 1.33 -2.17
CA TYR A 72 0.00 2.11 -1.43
C TYR A 72 -0.33 1.44 -0.10
N LEU A 73 -0.24 2.20 1.00
CA LEU A 73 -0.61 1.74 2.33
C LEU A 73 -1.87 2.46 2.80
N ASP A 74 -2.95 1.70 2.97
CA ASP A 74 -4.16 2.18 3.63
C ASP A 74 -3.99 2.13 5.15
N GLY A 75 -3.91 3.30 5.75
CA GLY A 75 -3.77 3.49 7.19
C GLY A 75 -5.05 3.98 7.86
N ALA A 76 -6.23 3.46 7.48
CA ALA A 76 -7.52 3.85 8.09
C ALA A 76 -7.52 3.72 9.62
N ARG A 77 -6.66 2.86 10.16
CA ARG A 77 -6.45 2.65 11.61
C ARG A 77 -4.96 2.77 11.99
N LEU A 78 -4.19 3.54 11.23
CA LEU A 78 -2.73 3.60 11.38
C LEU A 78 -2.31 4.06 12.78
N GLY A 79 -3.04 4.99 13.39
CA GLY A 79 -2.77 5.44 14.76
C GLY A 79 -2.78 4.28 15.77
N TYR A 80 -3.72 3.36 15.68
CA TYR A 80 -3.73 2.16 16.51
C TYR A 80 -2.54 1.24 16.19
N GLY A 81 -2.24 1.05 14.91
CA GLY A 81 -1.11 0.23 14.50
C GLY A 81 0.23 0.74 15.02
N LEU A 82 0.46 2.05 14.94
CA LEU A 82 1.70 2.68 15.44
C LEU A 82 1.84 2.61 16.96
N SER A 83 0.73 2.55 17.70
CA SER A 83 0.72 2.46 19.18
C SER A 83 0.61 1.01 19.67
N ALA A 84 0.51 0.03 18.80
CA ALA A 84 0.33 -1.36 19.18
C ALA A 84 1.63 -2.00 19.66
N ASP A 85 1.50 -2.90 20.65
CA ASP A 85 2.62 -3.73 21.08
C ASP A 85 3.14 -4.58 19.90
N GLY A 86 4.47 -4.63 19.75
CA GLY A 86 5.13 -5.36 18.68
C GLY A 86 5.18 -4.61 17.34
N ASN A 87 4.68 -3.38 17.26
CA ASN A 87 4.91 -2.52 16.11
C ASN A 87 6.38 -2.06 16.06
N ASP A 88 6.99 -2.19 14.87
CA ASP A 88 8.36 -1.74 14.59
C ASP A 88 8.42 -0.69 13.47
N LEU A 89 7.26 -0.11 13.09
CA LEU A 89 7.12 0.93 12.09
C LEU A 89 6.93 2.31 12.73
N ASP A 90 7.43 3.33 12.05
CA ASP A 90 7.16 4.74 12.30
C ASP A 90 6.78 5.46 11.00
N LEU A 91 6.23 6.67 11.09
CA LEU A 91 5.81 7.45 9.92
C LEU A 91 6.96 7.75 8.95
N PRO A 92 8.18 8.10 9.40
CA PRO A 92 9.32 8.29 8.49
C PRO A 92 9.68 7.02 7.70
N THR A 93 9.62 5.85 8.33
CA THR A 93 9.87 4.56 7.65
C THR A 93 8.79 4.27 6.62
N ILE A 94 7.51 4.47 6.97
CA ILE A 94 6.39 4.30 6.04
C ILE A 94 6.55 5.25 4.85
N ALA A 95 6.86 6.53 5.09
CA ALA A 95 7.07 7.52 4.03
C ALA A 95 8.24 7.20 3.10
N ARG A 96 9.25 6.49 3.60
CA ARG A 96 10.40 6.05 2.79
C ARG A 96 10.08 4.82 1.94
N LEU A 97 9.23 3.93 2.43
CA LEU A 97 8.95 2.64 1.81
C LEU A 97 7.70 2.64 0.93
N CYS A 98 6.73 3.51 1.19
CA CYS A 98 5.50 3.61 0.41
C CYS A 98 5.53 4.81 -0.53
N ASP A 99 4.94 4.66 -1.72
CA ASP A 99 4.77 5.77 -2.67
C ASP A 99 3.67 6.73 -2.20
N VAL A 100 2.60 6.15 -1.68
CA VAL A 100 1.46 6.86 -1.09
C VAL A 100 1.01 6.12 0.15
N PHE A 101 0.61 6.86 1.17
CA PHE A 101 -0.10 6.27 2.30
C PHE A 101 -1.20 7.19 2.81
N TYR A 102 -2.23 6.57 3.35
CA TYR A 102 -3.38 7.23 3.94
C TYR A 102 -3.33 7.13 5.46
N ILE A 103 -3.65 8.21 6.13
CA ILE A 103 -3.77 8.27 7.58
C ILE A 103 -5.22 8.58 7.93
N GLY A 104 -5.93 7.58 8.42
CA GLY A 104 -7.29 7.73 8.90
C GLY A 104 -7.32 8.35 10.30
N GLY A 105 -8.10 9.42 10.47
CA GLY A 105 -8.33 10.06 11.77
C GLY A 105 -9.65 9.64 12.40
N THR A 106 -10.69 9.48 11.61
CA THR A 106 -12.06 9.25 12.10
C THR A 106 -12.18 8.00 13.00
N LYS A 107 -11.52 6.91 12.63
CA LYS A 107 -11.54 5.66 13.41
C LYS A 107 -10.65 5.69 14.65
N VAL A 108 -9.78 6.68 14.79
CA VAL A 108 -8.84 6.85 15.92
C VAL A 108 -9.17 8.06 16.79
N GLY A 109 -10.42 8.52 16.75
CA GLY A 109 -10.94 9.54 17.65
C GLY A 109 -10.87 10.98 17.15
N ALA A 110 -10.42 11.23 15.94
CA ALA A 110 -10.50 12.56 15.34
C ALA A 110 -11.89 12.79 14.73
N LEU A 111 -12.46 13.99 14.94
CA LEU A 111 -13.80 14.31 14.43
C LEU A 111 -13.86 14.36 12.89
N PHE A 112 -12.83 14.89 12.22
CA PHE A 112 -12.89 15.22 10.79
C PHE A 112 -11.52 15.20 10.09
N ARG A 113 -10.54 14.42 10.44
CA ARG A 113 -9.24 14.57 9.79
C ARG A 113 -8.73 13.27 9.21
N GLU A 114 -8.48 13.36 7.93
CA GLU A 114 -7.89 12.33 7.09
C GLU A 114 -6.71 12.96 6.34
N ALA A 115 -5.65 12.21 6.11
CA ALA A 115 -4.52 12.69 5.34
C ALA A 115 -4.07 11.65 4.31
N VAL A 116 -3.81 12.11 3.09
CA VAL A 116 -3.12 11.34 2.06
C VAL A 116 -1.72 11.93 1.91
N VAL A 117 -0.72 11.12 2.15
CA VAL A 117 0.68 11.49 2.01
C VAL A 117 1.25 10.86 0.75
N SER A 118 1.60 11.68 -0.23
CA SER A 118 2.33 11.25 -1.40
C SER A 118 3.82 11.45 -1.14
N ALA A 119 4.55 10.36 -0.93
CA ALA A 119 5.99 10.37 -0.75
C ALA A 119 6.74 10.41 -2.09
N ASN A 120 6.18 9.77 -3.11
CA ASN A 120 6.73 9.77 -4.46
C ASN A 120 6.49 11.11 -5.16
N ALA A 121 7.58 11.75 -5.62
CA ALA A 121 7.51 13.06 -6.26
C ALA A 121 6.78 13.05 -7.61
N GLU A 122 6.85 11.95 -8.36
CA GLU A 122 6.17 11.81 -9.65
C GLU A 122 4.65 11.82 -9.48
N LEU A 123 4.14 11.20 -8.40
CA LEU A 123 2.72 11.16 -8.09
C LEU A 123 2.16 12.47 -7.54
N LYS A 124 3.04 13.44 -7.20
CA LYS A 124 2.60 14.78 -6.74
C LYS A 124 2.21 15.69 -7.90
N LYS A 125 2.68 15.39 -9.10
CA LYS A 125 2.38 16.20 -10.28
C LYS A 125 0.87 16.24 -10.50
N ASP A 126 0.34 17.45 -10.60
CA ASP A 126 -1.09 17.73 -10.83
C ASP A 126 -2.07 17.22 -9.75
N PHE A 127 -1.61 16.60 -8.66
CA PHE A 127 -2.46 16.04 -7.61
C PHE A 127 -3.40 17.11 -7.00
N ARG A 128 -2.89 18.33 -6.74
CA ARG A 128 -3.70 19.45 -6.25
C ARG A 128 -4.78 19.88 -7.24
N TYR A 129 -4.50 19.81 -8.53
CA TYR A 129 -5.44 20.14 -9.59
C TYR A 129 -6.57 19.12 -9.64
N ILE A 130 -6.21 17.84 -9.62
CA ILE A 130 -7.19 16.73 -9.61
C ILE A 130 -8.11 16.81 -8.39
N MET A 131 -7.59 17.19 -7.21
CA MET A 131 -8.40 17.35 -5.99
C MET A 131 -9.39 18.52 -6.05
N LYS A 132 -9.14 19.53 -6.88
CA LYS A 132 -10.03 20.71 -7.02
C LYS A 132 -11.21 20.50 -7.98
N ILE A 133 -11.23 19.39 -8.71
CA ILE A 133 -12.26 19.09 -9.72
C ILE A 133 -13.52 18.46 -9.10
N ARG A 134 -13.61 18.34 -7.79
CA ARG A 134 -14.81 17.85 -7.09
C ARG A 134 -15.65 19.00 -6.56
#